data_f8c0d622bc7ce09784675264c686c990
#
_entry.id   f8c0d622bc7ce09784675264c686c990
#
_cell.length_a   1.000
_cell.length_b   1.000
_cell.length_c   1.000
_cell.angle_alpha   90.00
_cell.angle_beta   90.00
_cell.angle_gamma   90.00
#
_symmetry.space_group_name_H-M   'P 1'
#
loop_
_entity.id
_entity.type
_entity.pdbx_description
1 polymer ?
#
loop_
_entity_poly.entity_id
_entity_poly.type
_entity_poly.pdbx_seq_one_letter_code
_entity_poly.pdbx_strand_id
1 'polypeptide(L)'
;VVNTLTQLGGVLSLPAWGRLIDRHGNKSVMVFSLVIWQLQNFAWCFLVPHNRWLLYPMWAFGGVANAGFLLGQFTLLLKLIPSNAKDLAIGFNLAVTSLVAAVAPVLGGFLISYLQNKTNDVYFAYHLCFLIQPVFAIISAIVLISVDEKAASPLSEVVDAMRDLRTLSGVLGLSFFVELLFFRERAEKLNRK
;
A
#
# COMPACT_ATOMS: atom_id res chain seq x y z
N VAL A 1 14.88 3.29 -12.22
CA VAL A 1 14.89 4.21 -11.05
C VAL A 1 13.55 4.15 -10.32
N VAL A 2 12.42 4.37 -10.99
CA VAL A 2 11.09 4.45 -10.36
C VAL A 2 10.69 3.15 -9.66
N ASN A 3 10.77 2.01 -10.35
CA ASN A 3 10.50 0.70 -9.75
C ASN A 3 11.43 0.39 -8.56
N THR A 4 12.68 0.82 -8.63
CA THR A 4 13.64 0.65 -7.53
C THR A 4 13.19 1.40 -6.28
N LEU A 5 12.69 2.63 -6.44
CA LEU A 5 12.15 3.43 -5.33
C LEU A 5 10.92 2.78 -4.69
N THR A 6 10.01 2.23 -5.50
CA THR A 6 8.85 1.48 -5.00
C THR A 6 9.27 0.27 -4.18
N GLN A 7 10.20 -0.52 -4.70
CA GLN A 7 10.70 -1.71 -4.00
C GLN A 7 11.45 -1.36 -2.71
N LEU A 8 12.29 -0.31 -2.73
CA LEU A 8 12.98 0.17 -1.54
C LEU A 8 11.99 0.64 -0.48
N GLY A 9 11.00 1.47 -0.86
CA GLY A 9 9.95 1.91 0.06
C GLY A 9 9.20 0.73 0.67
N GLY A 10 8.83 -0.25 -0.16
CA GLY A 10 8.19 -1.48 0.28
C GLY A 10 9.04 -2.26 1.29
N VAL A 11 10.26 -2.63 0.93
CA VAL A 11 11.15 -3.45 1.76
C VAL A 11 11.43 -2.79 3.11
N LEU A 12 11.74 -1.49 3.12
CA LEU A 12 12.03 -0.74 4.35
C LEU A 12 10.83 -0.65 5.29
N SER A 13 9.61 -0.67 4.76
CA SER A 13 8.37 -0.58 5.55
C SER A 13 7.84 -1.92 6.07
N LEU A 14 8.21 -3.06 5.45
CA LEU A 14 7.70 -4.38 5.80
C LEU A 14 7.78 -4.72 7.30
N PRO A 15 8.89 -4.47 8.03
CA PRO A 15 8.96 -4.80 9.46
C PRO A 15 7.96 -4.01 10.32
N ALA A 16 7.63 -2.78 9.91
CA ALA A 16 6.65 -1.97 10.62
C ALA A 16 5.23 -2.44 10.34
N TRP A 17 4.93 -2.75 9.07
CA TRP A 17 3.65 -3.34 8.69
C TRP A 17 3.42 -4.70 9.37
N GLY A 18 4.45 -5.55 9.48
CA GLY A 18 4.36 -6.81 10.21
C GLY A 18 3.95 -6.60 11.67
N ARG A 19 4.62 -5.67 12.39
CA ARG A 19 4.25 -5.34 13.77
C ARG A 19 2.83 -4.78 13.92
N LEU A 20 2.37 -3.97 12.95
CA LEU A 20 0.99 -3.49 12.95
C LEU A 20 -0.02 -4.64 12.77
N ILE A 21 0.25 -5.54 11.83
CA ILE A 21 -0.58 -6.71 11.56
C ILE A 21 -0.66 -7.63 12.78
N ASP A 22 0.46 -7.86 13.46
CA ASP A 22 0.51 -8.69 14.66
C ASP A 22 -0.30 -8.09 15.83
N ARG A 23 -0.38 -6.76 15.91
CA ARG A 23 -1.08 -6.06 16.98
C ARG A 23 -2.56 -5.83 16.70
N HIS A 24 -2.90 -5.47 15.47
CA HIS A 24 -4.25 -4.99 15.11
C HIS A 24 -5.01 -5.89 14.14
N GLY A 25 -4.39 -6.99 13.71
CA GLY A 25 -4.96 -7.91 12.72
C GLY A 25 -4.75 -7.48 11.27
N ASN A 26 -4.93 -8.42 10.38
CA ASN A 26 -4.67 -8.23 8.95
C ASN A 26 -5.68 -7.30 8.30
N LYS A 27 -6.97 -7.54 8.56
CA LYS A 27 -8.09 -6.84 7.94
C LYS A 27 -7.99 -5.32 8.11
N SER A 28 -7.82 -4.83 9.33
CA SER A 28 -7.78 -3.41 9.64
C SER A 28 -6.55 -2.73 9.05
N VAL A 29 -5.39 -3.39 9.07
CA VAL A 29 -4.16 -2.88 8.48
C VAL A 29 -4.25 -2.86 6.95
N MET A 30 -4.86 -3.87 6.32
CA MET A 30 -5.09 -3.90 4.87
C MET A 30 -6.02 -2.77 4.42
N VAL A 31 -7.15 -2.55 5.12
CA VAL A 31 -8.07 -1.44 4.80
C VAL A 31 -7.35 -0.10 4.93
N PHE A 32 -6.59 0.09 6.00
CA PHE A 32 -5.82 1.31 6.22
C PHE A 32 -4.78 1.55 5.11
N SER A 33 -3.98 0.54 4.78
CA SER A 33 -2.96 0.66 3.72
C SER A 33 -3.59 0.88 2.34
N LEU A 34 -4.74 0.25 2.07
CA LEU A 34 -5.51 0.46 0.84
C LEU A 34 -6.01 1.91 0.72
N VAL A 35 -6.54 2.49 1.80
CA VAL A 35 -6.99 3.89 1.82
C VAL A 35 -5.81 4.83 1.53
N ILE A 36 -4.67 4.64 2.19
CA ILE A 36 -3.47 5.44 1.94
C ILE A 36 -3.00 5.31 0.49
N TRP A 37 -3.00 4.09 -0.05
CA TRP A 37 -2.63 3.86 -1.44
C TRP A 37 -3.58 4.58 -2.40
N GLN A 38 -4.88 4.62 -2.12
CA GLN A 38 -5.85 5.34 -2.94
C GLN A 38 -5.70 6.87 -2.82
N LEU A 39 -5.37 7.39 -1.64
CA LEU A 39 -5.05 8.82 -1.49
C LEU A 39 -3.84 9.22 -2.35
N GLN A 40 -2.83 8.35 -2.44
CA GLN A 40 -1.68 8.55 -3.33
C GLN A 40 -2.11 8.51 -4.81
N ASN A 41 -3.06 7.64 -5.18
CA ASN A 41 -3.56 7.57 -6.55
C ASN A 41 -4.28 8.86 -6.99
N PHE A 42 -4.95 9.57 -6.09
CA PHE A 42 -5.48 10.90 -6.40
C PHE A 42 -4.38 11.90 -6.77
N ALA A 43 -3.18 11.77 -6.20
CA ALA A 43 -2.07 12.65 -6.53
C ALA A 43 -1.63 12.54 -8.01
N TRP A 44 -1.88 11.39 -8.66
CA TRP A 44 -1.61 11.21 -10.09
C TRP A 44 -2.45 12.15 -10.97
N CYS A 45 -3.66 12.53 -10.53
CA CYS A 45 -4.51 13.47 -11.26
C CYS A 45 -3.92 14.89 -11.34
N PHE A 46 -2.97 15.22 -10.45
CA PHE A 46 -2.28 16.52 -10.43
C PHE A 46 -0.93 16.50 -11.13
N LEU A 47 -0.53 15.33 -11.67
CA LEU A 47 0.75 15.19 -12.34
C LEU A 47 0.69 15.81 -13.73
N VAL A 48 1.57 16.78 -13.97
CA VAL A 48 1.76 17.44 -15.25
C VAL A 48 3.26 17.49 -15.60
N PRO A 49 3.65 17.73 -16.87
CA PRO A 49 5.05 17.71 -17.26
C PRO A 49 5.94 18.66 -16.46
N HIS A 50 5.38 19.76 -15.95
CA HIS A 50 6.11 20.75 -15.16
C HIS A 50 6.50 20.25 -13.76
N ASN A 51 5.67 19.41 -13.13
CA ASN A 51 5.89 18.89 -11.76
C ASN A 51 6.36 17.44 -11.71
N ARG A 52 6.97 16.94 -12.77
CA ARG A 52 7.43 15.53 -12.91
C ARG A 52 8.35 15.02 -11.78
N TRP A 53 8.96 15.92 -11.01
CA TRP A 53 9.78 15.55 -9.85
C TRP A 53 8.96 14.88 -8.73
N LEU A 54 7.64 15.14 -8.67
CA LEU A 54 6.72 14.48 -7.74
C LEU A 54 6.61 12.96 -7.97
N LEU A 55 6.98 12.49 -9.16
CA LEU A 55 7.00 11.05 -9.47
C LEU A 55 7.82 10.25 -8.45
N TYR A 56 9.00 10.74 -8.09
CA TYR A 56 9.91 9.98 -7.22
C TYR A 56 9.34 9.72 -5.82
N PRO A 57 8.91 10.75 -5.05
CA PRO A 57 8.30 10.51 -3.76
C PRO A 57 6.97 9.78 -3.84
N MET A 58 6.16 10.00 -4.88
CA MET A 58 4.90 9.28 -5.07
C MET A 58 5.12 7.77 -5.25
N TRP A 59 6.09 7.37 -6.05
CA TRP A 59 6.39 5.96 -6.23
C TRP A 59 6.99 5.31 -4.99
N ALA A 60 7.86 6.00 -4.27
CA ALA A 60 8.40 5.51 -3.01
C ALA A 60 7.27 5.30 -1.97
N PHE A 61 6.39 6.28 -1.82
CA PHE A 61 5.25 6.20 -0.92
C PHE A 61 4.22 5.15 -1.34
N GLY A 62 3.98 5.00 -2.65
CA GLY A 62 3.16 3.93 -3.19
C GLY A 62 3.69 2.55 -2.85
N GLY A 63 5.01 2.37 -2.88
CA GLY A 63 5.67 1.14 -2.44
C GLY A 63 5.43 0.83 -0.97
N VAL A 64 5.54 1.83 -0.10
CA VAL A 64 5.24 1.71 1.33
C VAL A 64 3.80 1.26 1.56
N ALA A 65 2.83 1.93 0.96
CA ALA A 65 1.41 1.62 1.13
C ALA A 65 1.06 0.23 0.57
N ASN A 66 1.57 -0.08 -0.62
CA ASN A 66 1.35 -1.38 -1.26
C ASN A 66 1.93 -2.55 -0.43
N ALA A 67 3.08 -2.36 0.20
CA ALA A 67 3.70 -3.40 1.03
C ALA A 67 2.81 -3.81 2.22
N GLY A 68 2.12 -2.86 2.86
CA GLY A 68 1.16 -3.16 3.94
C GLY A 68 -0.02 -3.99 3.46
N PHE A 69 -0.56 -3.65 2.30
CA PHE A 69 -1.66 -4.40 1.69
C PHE A 69 -1.24 -5.82 1.30
N LEU A 70 -0.14 -5.98 0.58
CA LEU A 70 0.35 -7.29 0.12
C LEU A 70 0.73 -8.21 1.27
N LEU A 71 1.42 -7.68 2.29
CA LEU A 71 1.78 -8.46 3.48
C LEU A 71 0.52 -8.92 4.22
N GLY A 72 -0.45 -8.01 4.43
CA GLY A 72 -1.72 -8.32 5.07
C GLY A 72 -2.52 -9.36 4.29
N GLN A 73 -2.60 -9.24 2.97
CA GLN A 73 -3.27 -10.19 2.09
C GLN A 73 -2.66 -11.58 2.20
N PHE A 74 -1.33 -11.69 2.12
CA PHE A 74 -0.65 -12.97 2.18
C PHE A 74 -0.80 -13.64 3.55
N THR A 75 -0.63 -12.88 4.62
CA THR A 75 -0.77 -13.41 5.99
C THR A 75 -2.21 -13.76 6.34
N LEU A 76 -3.19 -12.99 5.86
CA LEU A 76 -4.61 -13.31 6.02
C LEU A 76 -4.96 -14.63 5.29
N LEU A 77 -4.49 -14.78 4.05
CA LEU A 77 -4.66 -16.00 3.27
C LEU A 77 -4.15 -17.22 4.05
N LEU A 78 -2.95 -17.13 4.63
CA LEU A 78 -2.36 -18.21 5.41
C LEU A 78 -3.10 -18.51 6.72
N LYS A 79 -3.76 -17.52 7.31
CA LYS A 79 -4.57 -17.69 8.53
C LYS A 79 -5.92 -18.35 8.27
N LEU A 80 -6.55 -18.02 7.15
CA LEU A 80 -7.89 -18.52 6.82
C LEU A 80 -7.90 -19.96 6.29
N ILE A 81 -6.78 -20.43 5.76
CA ILE A 81 -6.70 -21.72 5.09
C ILE A 81 -6.18 -22.81 6.05
N PRO A 82 -6.84 -23.99 6.11
CA PRO A 82 -6.34 -25.12 6.85
C PRO A 82 -4.94 -25.56 6.39
N SER A 83 -4.13 -26.08 7.31
CA SER A 83 -2.72 -26.42 7.04
C SER A 83 -2.53 -27.42 5.89
N ASN A 84 -3.49 -28.32 5.70
CA ASN A 84 -3.48 -29.35 4.65
C ASN A 84 -3.83 -28.84 3.25
N ALA A 85 -4.34 -27.61 3.11
CA ALA A 85 -4.78 -27.05 1.83
C ALA A 85 -3.98 -25.77 1.44
N LYS A 86 -2.96 -25.40 2.21
CA LYS A 86 -2.22 -24.13 2.00
C LYS A 86 -1.58 -24.05 0.63
N ASP A 87 -0.89 -25.08 0.20
CA ASP A 87 -0.15 -25.07 -1.08
C ASP A 87 -1.10 -24.92 -2.27
N LEU A 88 -2.22 -25.65 -2.24
CA LEU A 88 -3.26 -25.56 -3.27
C LEU A 88 -3.89 -24.16 -3.30
N ALA A 89 -4.18 -23.58 -2.15
CA ALA A 89 -4.80 -22.28 -2.05
C ALA A 89 -3.86 -21.14 -2.49
N ILE A 90 -2.57 -21.23 -2.14
CA ILE A 90 -1.55 -20.29 -2.62
C ILE A 90 -1.45 -20.39 -4.14
N GLY A 91 -1.36 -21.61 -4.69
CA GLY A 91 -1.29 -21.84 -6.14
C GLY A 91 -2.52 -21.29 -6.86
N PHE A 92 -3.72 -21.55 -6.33
CA PHE A 92 -4.96 -21.02 -6.88
C PHE A 92 -5.02 -19.48 -6.84
N ASN A 93 -4.66 -18.88 -5.71
CA ASN A 93 -4.59 -17.42 -5.58
C ASN A 93 -3.61 -16.80 -6.58
N LEU A 94 -2.41 -17.38 -6.75
CA LEU A 94 -1.45 -16.93 -7.74
C LEU A 94 -1.97 -17.08 -9.17
N ALA A 95 -2.64 -18.18 -9.50
CA ALA A 95 -3.20 -18.40 -10.83
C ALA A 95 -4.28 -17.36 -11.16
N VAL A 96 -5.21 -17.11 -10.25
CA VAL A 96 -6.29 -16.12 -10.43
C VAL A 96 -5.73 -14.71 -10.53
N THR A 97 -4.83 -14.32 -9.64
CA THR A 97 -4.23 -12.97 -9.66
C THR A 97 -3.37 -12.75 -10.91
N SER A 98 -2.62 -13.76 -11.36
CA SER A 98 -1.85 -13.68 -12.60
C SER A 98 -2.73 -13.57 -13.83
N LEU A 99 -3.85 -14.29 -13.88
CA LEU A 99 -4.82 -14.18 -14.98
C LEU A 99 -5.40 -12.77 -15.07
N VAL A 100 -5.82 -12.21 -13.94
CA VAL A 100 -6.34 -10.83 -13.87
C VAL A 100 -5.24 -9.84 -14.26
N ALA A 101 -4.01 -10.01 -13.75
CA ALA A 101 -2.87 -9.17 -14.08
C ALA A 101 -2.51 -9.21 -15.57
N ALA A 102 -2.74 -10.32 -16.26
CA ALA A 102 -2.51 -10.44 -17.72
C ALA A 102 -3.60 -9.71 -18.54
N VAL A 103 -4.86 -9.79 -18.10
CA VAL A 103 -6.02 -9.22 -18.82
C VAL A 103 -6.17 -7.72 -18.55
N ALA A 104 -5.92 -7.25 -17.33
CA ALA A 104 -6.16 -5.88 -16.93
C ALA A 104 -5.41 -4.82 -17.78
N PRO A 105 -4.12 -4.97 -18.14
CA PRO A 105 -3.42 -4.02 -19.01
C PRO A 105 -4.01 -3.94 -20.42
N VAL A 106 -4.52 -5.04 -20.95
CA VAL A 106 -5.16 -5.09 -22.27
C VAL A 106 -6.44 -4.28 -22.27
N LEU A 107 -7.30 -4.51 -21.27
CA LEU A 107 -8.53 -3.74 -21.10
C LEU A 107 -8.25 -2.26 -20.82
N GLY A 108 -7.25 -1.96 -20.00
CA GLY A 108 -6.79 -0.60 -19.73
C GLY A 108 -6.29 0.10 -20.99
N GLY A 109 -5.52 -0.57 -21.82
CA GLY A 109 -5.05 -0.05 -23.10
C GLY A 109 -6.17 0.27 -24.08
N PHE A 110 -7.17 -0.61 -24.19
CA PHE A 110 -8.38 -0.36 -25.00
C PHE A 110 -9.17 0.85 -24.48
N LEU A 111 -9.35 0.94 -23.17
CA LEU A 111 -10.07 2.07 -22.55
C LEU A 111 -9.37 3.40 -22.82
N ILE A 112 -8.04 3.45 -22.60
CA ILE A 112 -7.25 4.65 -22.86
C ILE A 112 -7.34 5.04 -24.33
N SER A 113 -7.16 4.11 -25.26
CA SER A 113 -7.25 4.37 -26.70
C SER A 113 -8.62 4.89 -27.09
N TYR A 114 -9.69 4.30 -26.57
CA TYR A 114 -11.05 4.76 -26.81
C TYR A 114 -11.28 6.19 -26.30
N LEU A 115 -10.82 6.50 -25.08
CA LEU A 115 -10.95 7.83 -24.49
C LEU A 115 -10.15 8.88 -25.26
N GLN A 116 -8.92 8.55 -25.66
CA GLN A 116 -8.07 9.45 -26.46
C GLN A 116 -8.72 9.80 -27.80
N ASN A 117 -9.27 8.81 -28.49
CA ASN A 117 -9.95 9.03 -29.77
C ASN A 117 -11.22 9.89 -29.63
N LYS A 118 -11.89 9.82 -28.48
CA LYS A 118 -13.13 10.56 -28.24
C LYS A 118 -12.90 11.98 -27.76
N THR A 119 -11.84 12.22 -26.95
CA THR A 119 -11.61 13.52 -26.30
C THR A 119 -10.51 14.34 -26.96
N ASN A 120 -9.68 13.73 -27.82
CA ASN A 120 -8.46 14.31 -28.39
C ASN A 120 -7.48 14.87 -27.32
N ASP A 121 -7.65 14.51 -26.04
CA ASP A 121 -6.81 14.92 -24.92
C ASP A 121 -6.23 13.70 -24.22
N VAL A 122 -4.92 13.53 -24.38
CA VAL A 122 -4.18 12.41 -23.81
C VAL A 122 -4.16 12.49 -22.28
N TYR A 123 -3.97 13.69 -21.73
CA TYR A 123 -3.91 13.87 -20.27
C TYR A 123 -5.24 13.57 -19.62
N PHE A 124 -6.32 14.06 -20.19
CA PHE A 124 -7.68 13.78 -19.71
C PHE A 124 -7.98 12.29 -19.67
N ALA A 125 -7.62 11.54 -20.73
CA ALA A 125 -7.82 10.11 -20.79
C ALA A 125 -7.09 9.37 -19.65
N TYR A 126 -5.83 9.71 -19.37
CA TYR A 126 -5.08 9.12 -18.26
C TYR A 126 -5.65 9.50 -16.90
N HIS A 127 -5.98 10.78 -16.69
CA HIS A 127 -6.57 11.22 -15.41
C HIS A 127 -7.89 10.51 -15.12
N LEU A 128 -8.72 10.30 -16.13
CA LEU A 128 -9.98 9.56 -15.98
C LEU A 128 -9.72 8.10 -15.60
N CYS A 129 -8.73 7.44 -16.20
CA CYS A 129 -8.33 6.08 -15.84
C CYS A 129 -7.85 6.00 -14.38
N PHE A 130 -7.10 6.99 -13.90
CA PHE A 130 -6.68 7.03 -12.49
C PHE A 130 -7.85 7.23 -11.53
N LEU A 131 -8.91 7.93 -11.92
CA LEU A 131 -10.12 8.09 -11.11
C LEU A 131 -10.96 6.80 -11.01
N ILE A 132 -10.80 5.86 -11.95
CA ILE A 132 -11.48 4.56 -11.88
C ILE A 132 -10.90 3.67 -10.77
N GLN A 133 -9.60 3.75 -10.50
CA GLN A 133 -8.94 2.91 -9.48
C GLN A 133 -9.56 3.03 -8.08
N PRO A 134 -9.84 4.24 -7.53
CA PRO A 134 -10.51 4.38 -6.25
C PRO A 134 -11.86 3.68 -6.15
N VAL A 135 -12.60 3.59 -7.25
CA VAL A 135 -13.90 2.89 -7.27
C VAL A 135 -13.70 1.41 -7.00
N PHE A 136 -12.78 0.76 -7.70
CA PHE A 136 -12.44 -0.64 -7.45
C PHE A 136 -11.87 -0.87 -6.05
N ALA A 137 -11.11 0.09 -5.54
CA ALA A 137 -10.56 0.01 -4.19
C ALA A 137 -11.66 0.10 -3.11
N ILE A 138 -12.66 0.94 -3.31
CA ILE A 138 -13.83 1.00 -2.40
C ILE A 138 -14.57 -0.34 -2.40
N ILE A 139 -14.82 -0.92 -3.57
CA ILE A 139 -15.45 -2.24 -3.69
C ILE A 139 -14.61 -3.29 -2.95
N SER A 140 -13.29 -3.29 -3.17
CA SER A 140 -12.36 -4.20 -2.49
C SER A 140 -12.36 -4.01 -0.97
N ALA A 141 -12.42 -2.77 -0.49
CA ALA A 141 -12.51 -2.47 0.93
C ALA A 141 -13.82 -2.97 1.55
N ILE A 142 -14.95 -2.82 0.85
CA ILE A 142 -16.25 -3.32 1.31
C ILE A 142 -16.21 -4.86 1.42
N VAL A 143 -15.68 -5.55 0.41
CA VAL A 143 -15.52 -7.00 0.43
C VAL A 143 -14.59 -7.43 1.57
N LEU A 144 -13.48 -6.71 1.77
CA LEU A 144 -12.53 -7.00 2.84
C LEU A 144 -13.15 -6.82 4.24
N ILE A 145 -13.99 -5.80 4.42
CA ILE A 145 -14.71 -5.57 5.68
C ILE A 145 -15.67 -6.71 5.99
N SER A 146 -16.20 -7.42 4.99
CA SER A 146 -17.08 -8.57 5.15
C SER A 146 -16.35 -9.84 5.62
N VAL A 147 -15.02 -9.88 5.53
CA VAL A 147 -14.23 -11.05 6.00
C VAL A 147 -14.25 -11.08 7.53
N ASP A 148 -14.57 -12.25 8.09
CA ASP A 148 -14.54 -12.46 9.53
C ASP A 148 -13.13 -12.86 9.99
N GLU A 149 -12.42 -11.92 10.61
CA GLU A 149 -11.15 -12.15 11.29
C GLU A 149 -11.33 -11.91 12.79
N LYS A 150 -11.40 -13.00 13.56
CA LYS A 150 -11.69 -12.97 15.02
C LYS A 150 -10.75 -12.10 15.86
N ALA A 151 -9.55 -11.81 15.38
CA ALA A 151 -8.52 -11.06 16.09
C ALA A 151 -8.28 -9.65 15.51
N ALA A 152 -9.16 -9.16 14.62
CA ALA A 152 -8.98 -7.83 14.03
C ALA A 152 -9.46 -6.74 14.98
N SER A 153 -8.58 -5.81 15.32
CA SER A 153 -8.94 -4.57 16.02
C SER A 153 -9.75 -3.65 15.10
N PRO A 154 -10.58 -2.76 15.65
CA PRO A 154 -11.26 -1.73 14.87
C PRO A 154 -10.25 -0.82 14.15
N LEU A 155 -10.64 -0.30 12.98
CA LEU A 155 -9.77 0.54 12.14
C LEU A 155 -9.27 1.79 12.88
N SER A 156 -10.05 2.32 13.83
CA SER A 156 -9.67 3.46 14.65
C SER A 156 -8.37 3.22 15.44
N GLU A 157 -8.17 2.02 15.97
CA GLU A 157 -6.94 1.68 16.69
C GLU A 157 -5.71 1.69 15.79
N VAL A 158 -5.84 1.26 14.53
CA VAL A 158 -4.75 1.33 13.54
C VAL A 158 -4.42 2.79 13.22
N VAL A 159 -5.45 3.62 13.05
CA VAL A 159 -5.27 5.06 12.81
C VAL A 159 -4.58 5.73 14.00
N ASP A 160 -4.97 5.40 15.23
CA ASP A 160 -4.35 5.96 16.43
C ASP A 160 -2.90 5.47 16.61
N ALA A 161 -2.62 4.21 16.31
CA ALA A 161 -1.25 3.68 16.29
C ALA A 161 -0.35 4.40 15.28
N MET A 162 -0.90 4.82 14.13
CA MET A 162 -0.16 5.55 13.11
C MET A 162 0.07 7.04 13.44
N ARG A 163 -0.65 7.59 14.41
CA ARG A 163 -0.37 8.95 14.93
C ARG A 163 0.91 9.00 15.78
N ASP A 164 1.35 7.87 16.32
CA ASP A 164 2.63 7.80 17.01
C ASP A 164 3.79 7.94 16.01
N LEU A 165 4.66 8.95 16.24
CA LEU A 165 5.81 9.26 15.39
C LEU A 165 6.74 8.06 15.20
N ARG A 166 6.86 7.20 16.21
CA ARG A 166 7.70 6.00 16.15
C ARG A 166 7.14 4.96 15.18
N THR A 167 5.84 4.74 15.21
CA THR A 167 5.14 3.82 14.31
C THR A 167 5.16 4.37 12.89
N LEU A 168 4.84 5.65 12.73
CA LEU A 168 4.85 6.31 11.42
C LEU A 168 6.23 6.29 10.78
N SER A 169 7.29 6.62 11.53
CA SER A 169 8.67 6.57 11.02
C SER A 169 9.09 5.15 10.63
N GLY A 170 8.62 4.13 11.38
CA GLY A 170 8.85 2.74 11.05
C GLY A 170 8.20 2.33 9.73
N VAL A 171 6.94 2.70 9.53
CA VAL A 171 6.19 2.43 8.28
C VAL A 171 6.82 3.16 7.09
N LEU A 172 7.27 4.40 7.26
CA LEU A 172 7.96 5.15 6.22
C LEU A 172 9.40 4.69 5.95
N GLY A 173 9.89 3.65 6.66
CA GLY A 173 11.26 3.17 6.52
C GLY A 173 12.31 4.11 7.14
N LEU A 174 11.88 5.09 7.92
CA LEU A 174 12.73 6.09 8.55
C LEU A 174 13.17 5.72 9.97
N SER A 175 12.84 4.52 10.44
CA SER A 175 13.14 4.06 11.81
C SER A 175 14.63 4.16 12.16
N PHE A 176 15.51 3.88 11.20
CA PHE A 176 16.95 4.03 11.38
C PHE A 176 17.36 5.47 11.71
N PHE A 177 16.81 6.45 11.01
CA PHE A 177 17.10 7.86 11.24
C PHE A 177 16.53 8.34 12.59
N VAL A 178 15.35 7.89 12.96
CA VAL A 178 14.73 8.20 14.24
C VAL A 178 15.52 7.61 15.39
N GLU A 179 15.94 6.35 15.30
CA GLU A 179 16.83 5.74 16.30
C GLU A 179 18.15 6.48 16.43
N LEU A 180 18.77 6.87 15.33
CA LEU A 180 20.02 7.64 15.34
C LEU A 180 19.86 8.98 16.08
N LEU A 181 18.76 9.69 15.89
CA LEU A 181 18.44 10.94 16.58
C LEU A 181 18.25 10.72 18.09
N PHE A 182 17.52 9.67 18.49
CA PHE A 182 17.29 9.34 19.88
C PHE A 182 18.58 8.82 20.58
N PHE A 183 19.44 8.08 19.89
CA PHE A 183 20.75 7.69 20.42
C PHE A 183 21.64 8.89 20.68
N ARG A 184 21.65 9.86 19.79
CA ARG A 184 22.41 11.10 19.96
C ARG A 184 21.93 11.91 21.17
N GLU A 185 20.63 12.05 21.34
CA GLU A 185 20.05 12.76 22.50
C GLU A 185 20.32 12.04 23.83
N ARG A 186 20.34 10.70 23.83
CA ARG A 186 20.67 9.90 24.99
C ARG A 186 22.17 10.01 25.36
N ALA A 187 23.04 10.01 24.35
CA ALA A 187 24.48 10.20 24.56
C ALA A 187 24.80 11.61 25.09
N GLU A 188 24.13 12.65 24.64
CA GLU A 188 24.30 14.02 25.16
C GLU A 188 23.80 14.15 26.61
N LYS A 189 22.74 13.45 26.99
CA LYS A 189 22.25 13.42 28.38
C LYS A 189 23.20 12.67 29.35
N LEU A 190 23.90 11.66 28.86
CA LEU A 190 24.90 10.93 29.63
C LEU A 190 26.21 11.73 29.84
N ASN A 191 26.61 12.53 28.87
CA ASN A 191 27.79 13.38 28.95
C ASN A 191 27.60 14.66 29.79
N ARG A 192 26.34 15.00 30.15
CA ARG A 192 26.05 16.17 31.04
C ARG A 192 25.89 15.80 32.51
N LYS A 193 26.06 14.53 32.88
CA LYS A 193 26.15 14.05 34.26
C LYS A 193 27.59 13.73 34.63
#